data_d7057822828a0df423dcbcb791512fc5
#
_entry.id   d7057822828a0df423dcbcb791512fc5
#
_cell.length_a   1.000
_cell.length_b   1.000
_cell.length_c   1.000
_cell.angle_alpha   90.00
_cell.angle_beta   90.00
_cell.angle_gamma   90.00
#
_symmetry.space_group_name_H-M   'P 1'
#
loop_
_entity.id
_entity.type
_entity.pdbx_description
1 polymer ?
#
loop_
_entity_poly.entity_id
_entity_poly.type
_entity_poly.pdbx_seq_one_letter_code
_entity_poly.pdbx_strand_id
1 'polypeptide(L)'
;MSGLFLSKGLFPQEFFRPTVEFLLRAQQADGSIPWFDGGHCDPWDHVESAMGLSIGGEYGAAENAYRWLKNTQLEDGSWWAAYRAGEVDNRERRETNFVAYIATGIWHHYLITQNKTFLRE
;
A
#
# COMPACT_ATOMS: atom_id res chain seq x y z
N MET A 1 -8.95 14.84 11.27
CA MET A 1 -9.47 15.25 9.95
C MET A 1 -8.60 14.64 8.87
N SER A 2 -9.10 13.58 8.29
CA SER A 2 -8.50 12.98 7.11
C SER A 2 -9.23 13.55 5.89
N GLY A 3 -8.73 14.61 5.32
CA GLY A 3 -9.32 15.16 4.11
C GLY A 3 -8.25 15.31 3.06
N LEU A 4 -8.39 14.60 1.95
CA LEU A 4 -7.62 14.92 0.77
C LEU A 4 -8.02 16.32 0.31
N PHE A 5 -7.11 17.28 0.42
CA PHE A 5 -7.30 18.62 -0.08
C PHE A 5 -6.94 18.65 -1.57
N LEU A 6 -7.90 18.32 -2.40
CA LEU A 6 -7.85 18.69 -3.80
C LEU A 6 -8.50 20.07 -3.96
N SER A 7 -7.86 20.92 -4.68
CA SER A 7 -8.33 22.27 -5.10
C SER A 7 -9.58 22.74 -4.37
N LYS A 8 -9.37 23.47 -3.27
CA LYS A 8 -10.43 23.92 -2.35
C LYS A 8 -11.69 24.36 -3.10
N GLY A 9 -12.77 23.60 -2.94
CA GLY A 9 -14.08 23.90 -3.52
C GLY A 9 -14.35 23.36 -4.94
N LEU A 10 -13.40 22.67 -5.59
CA LEU A 10 -13.63 22.09 -6.92
C LEU A 10 -14.12 20.63 -6.89
N PHE A 11 -13.75 19.88 -5.85
CA PHE A 11 -14.15 18.49 -5.70
C PHE A 11 -14.78 18.26 -4.31
N PRO A 12 -15.88 17.50 -4.22
CA PRO A 12 -16.44 17.11 -2.93
C PRO A 12 -15.45 16.22 -2.17
N GLN A 13 -15.51 16.24 -0.83
CA GLN A 13 -14.64 15.41 0.02
C GLN A 13 -14.79 13.91 -0.28
N GLU A 14 -15.98 13.51 -0.69
CA GLU A 14 -16.34 12.13 -1.02
C GLU A 14 -15.86 11.69 -2.41
N PHE A 15 -15.23 12.57 -3.19
CA PHE A 15 -14.83 12.28 -4.58
C PHE A 15 -13.95 11.01 -4.67
N PHE A 16 -13.08 10.80 -3.71
CA PHE A 16 -12.19 9.63 -3.67
C PHE A 16 -12.76 8.44 -2.91
N ARG A 17 -13.88 8.59 -2.22
CA ARG A 17 -14.43 7.52 -1.40
C ARG A 17 -14.66 6.21 -2.18
N PRO A 18 -15.20 6.21 -3.40
CA PRO A 18 -15.36 4.99 -4.19
C PRO A 18 -14.03 4.27 -4.48
N THR A 19 -12.94 5.02 -4.70
CA THR A 19 -11.60 4.46 -4.91
C THR A 19 -11.07 3.81 -3.62
N VAL A 20 -11.19 4.49 -2.49
CA VAL A 20 -10.80 3.94 -1.18
C VAL A 20 -11.56 2.65 -0.87
N GLU A 21 -12.87 2.63 -1.11
CA GLU A 21 -13.71 1.44 -0.94
C GLU A 21 -13.33 0.30 -1.89
N PHE A 22 -12.92 0.62 -3.11
CA PHE A 22 -12.38 -0.39 -4.02
C PHE A 22 -11.09 -1.02 -3.45
N LEU A 23 -10.15 -0.22 -2.97
CA LEU A 23 -8.90 -0.70 -2.36
C LEU A 23 -9.17 -1.58 -1.12
N LEU A 24 -10.11 -1.17 -0.26
CA LEU A 24 -10.51 -1.96 0.90
C LEU A 24 -11.09 -3.33 0.51
N ARG A 25 -11.89 -3.37 -0.55
CA ARG A 25 -12.42 -4.65 -1.06
C ARG A 25 -11.37 -5.52 -1.74
N ALA A 26 -10.39 -4.91 -2.38
CA ALA A 26 -9.29 -5.63 -3.06
C ALA A 26 -8.28 -6.21 -2.06
N GLN A 27 -8.11 -5.57 -0.89
CA GLN A 27 -7.14 -6.02 0.11
C GLN A 27 -7.46 -7.43 0.61
N GLN A 28 -6.46 -8.30 0.54
CA GLN A 28 -6.56 -9.68 1.00
C GLN A 28 -6.33 -9.78 2.53
N ALA A 29 -6.66 -10.94 3.09
CA ALA A 29 -6.52 -11.17 4.54
C ALA A 29 -5.07 -11.06 5.06
N ASP A 30 -4.08 -11.29 4.21
CA ASP A 30 -2.65 -11.13 4.52
C ASP A 30 -2.17 -9.67 4.45
N GLY A 31 -3.02 -8.75 3.98
CA GLY A 31 -2.72 -7.34 3.79
C GLY A 31 -2.31 -6.96 2.38
N SER A 32 -2.07 -7.91 1.48
CA SER A 32 -1.73 -7.62 0.07
C SER A 32 -2.89 -6.94 -0.66
N ILE A 33 -2.55 -6.07 -1.60
CA ILE A 33 -3.54 -5.36 -2.44
C ILE A 33 -3.21 -5.66 -3.91
N PRO A 34 -3.86 -6.68 -4.51
CA PRO A 34 -3.66 -7.00 -5.92
C PRO A 34 -4.31 -5.95 -6.82
N TRP A 35 -3.91 -5.90 -8.09
CA TRP A 35 -4.47 -4.99 -9.09
C TRP A 35 -5.98 -5.15 -9.26
N PHE A 36 -6.48 -6.36 -9.11
CA PHE A 36 -7.89 -6.74 -9.15
C PHE A 36 -8.07 -8.08 -8.48
N ASP A 37 -9.30 -8.47 -8.21
CA ASP A 37 -9.60 -9.76 -7.57
C ASP A 37 -9.03 -10.94 -8.37
N GLY A 38 -8.21 -11.77 -7.71
CA GLY A 38 -7.45 -12.86 -8.33
C GLY A 38 -6.27 -12.43 -9.21
N GLY A 39 -5.99 -11.13 -9.29
CA GLY A 39 -4.86 -10.56 -10.01
C GLY A 39 -3.52 -10.71 -9.28
N HIS A 40 -2.46 -10.23 -9.92
CA HIS A 40 -1.16 -10.16 -9.26
C HIS A 40 -1.05 -8.90 -8.39
N CYS A 41 -0.15 -8.98 -7.42
CA CYS A 41 0.26 -7.88 -6.56
C CYS A 41 1.76 -7.64 -6.80
N ASP A 42 2.15 -6.44 -7.14
CA ASP A 42 3.54 -6.02 -7.16
C ASP A 42 3.81 -4.97 -6.06
N PRO A 43 5.05 -4.85 -5.57
CA PRO A 43 5.36 -3.95 -4.47
C PRO A 43 5.11 -2.47 -4.78
N TRP A 44 5.22 -2.02 -6.04
CA TRP A 44 5.03 -0.63 -6.41
C TRP A 44 3.57 -0.19 -6.29
N ASP A 45 2.68 -0.84 -7.05
CA ASP A 45 1.25 -0.49 -7.05
C ASP A 45 0.59 -0.78 -5.70
N HIS A 46 1.11 -1.80 -4.98
CA HIS A 46 0.71 -2.09 -3.62
C HIS A 46 1.01 -0.91 -2.66
N VAL A 47 2.22 -0.32 -2.75
CA VAL A 47 2.57 0.87 -1.95
C VAL A 47 1.70 2.06 -2.31
N GLU A 48 1.46 2.31 -3.60
CA GLU A 48 0.57 3.40 -4.04
C GLU A 48 -0.85 3.22 -3.50
N SER A 49 -1.36 1.99 -3.54
CA SER A 49 -2.65 1.64 -2.95
C SER A 49 -2.69 1.89 -1.44
N ALA A 50 -1.63 1.50 -0.70
CA ALA A 50 -1.50 1.77 0.72
C ALA A 50 -1.42 3.28 1.02
N MET A 51 -0.76 4.06 0.19
CA MET A 51 -0.75 5.53 0.29
C MET A 51 -2.16 6.09 0.08
N GLY A 52 -2.92 5.56 -0.90
CA GLY A 52 -4.32 5.91 -1.11
C GLY A 52 -5.21 5.61 0.09
N LEU A 53 -5.03 4.46 0.74
CA LEU A 53 -5.72 4.12 1.99
C LEU A 53 -5.36 5.09 3.12
N SER A 54 -4.09 5.47 3.26
CA SER A 54 -3.64 6.44 4.26
C SER A 54 -4.32 7.80 4.07
N ILE A 55 -4.38 8.29 2.83
CA ILE A 55 -5.07 9.55 2.48
C ILE A 55 -6.57 9.44 2.76
N GLY A 56 -7.17 8.29 2.49
CA GLY A 56 -8.57 7.99 2.75
C GLY A 56 -8.94 7.87 4.23
N GLY A 57 -7.95 7.90 5.14
CA GLY A 57 -8.16 7.74 6.59
C GLY A 57 -8.26 6.28 7.05
N GLU A 58 -8.02 5.32 6.17
CA GLU A 58 -8.06 3.88 6.45
C GLU A 58 -6.70 3.38 6.97
N TYR A 59 -6.25 3.95 8.09
CA TYR A 59 -4.89 3.76 8.60
C TYR A 59 -4.57 2.31 8.94
N GLY A 60 -5.51 1.59 9.54
CA GLY A 60 -5.31 0.17 9.86
C GLY A 60 -5.12 -0.70 8.62
N ALA A 61 -5.86 -0.44 7.55
CA ALA A 61 -5.70 -1.13 6.28
C ALA A 61 -4.36 -0.79 5.61
N ALA A 62 -3.95 0.48 5.63
CA ALA A 62 -2.64 0.91 5.14
C ALA A 62 -1.50 0.23 5.90
N GLU A 63 -1.55 0.20 7.24
CA GLU A 63 -0.56 -0.48 8.07
C GLU A 63 -0.48 -1.99 7.78
N ASN A 64 -1.63 -2.65 7.56
CA ASN A 64 -1.66 -4.06 7.17
C ASN A 64 -0.96 -4.29 5.83
N ALA A 65 -1.14 -3.38 4.87
CA ALA A 65 -0.45 -3.44 3.59
C ALA A 65 1.09 -3.34 3.78
N TYR A 66 1.57 -2.43 4.60
CA TYR A 66 3.00 -2.30 4.89
C TYR A 66 3.55 -3.49 5.68
N ARG A 67 2.77 -4.09 6.59
CA ARG A 67 3.17 -5.32 7.29
C ARG A 67 3.29 -6.51 6.33
N TRP A 68 2.44 -6.59 5.31
CA TRP A 68 2.61 -7.58 4.25
C TRP A 68 3.98 -7.44 3.56
N LEU A 69 4.39 -6.21 3.23
CA LEU A 69 5.73 -5.96 2.66
C LEU A 69 6.84 -6.40 3.62
N LYS A 70 6.75 -6.05 4.90
CA LYS A 70 7.70 -6.50 5.92
C LYS A 70 7.80 -8.03 5.98
N ASN A 71 6.67 -8.74 5.94
CA ASN A 71 6.61 -10.19 6.05
C ASN A 71 7.11 -10.92 4.78
N THR A 72 7.10 -10.25 3.64
CA THR A 72 7.53 -10.80 2.34
C THR A 72 8.92 -10.32 1.91
N GLN A 73 9.58 -9.49 2.71
CA GLN A 73 10.92 -9.00 2.45
C GLN A 73 11.93 -10.17 2.46
N LEU A 74 12.78 -10.22 1.45
CA LEU A 74 13.85 -11.20 1.34
C LEU A 74 15.03 -10.85 2.24
N GLU A 75 15.91 -11.81 2.52
CA GLU A 75 17.09 -11.62 3.37
C GLU A 75 18.03 -10.50 2.88
N ASP A 76 18.10 -10.27 1.59
CA ASP A 76 18.89 -9.20 0.98
C ASP A 76 18.18 -7.82 1.00
N GLY A 77 16.99 -7.73 1.61
CA GLY A 77 16.20 -6.51 1.73
C GLY A 77 15.32 -6.21 0.52
N SER A 78 15.32 -7.07 -0.50
CA SER A 78 14.51 -6.90 -1.71
C SER A 78 13.17 -7.64 -1.65
N TRP A 79 12.38 -7.50 -2.72
CA TRP A 79 11.11 -8.22 -2.93
C TRP A 79 11.07 -8.81 -4.34
N TRP A 80 10.29 -9.87 -4.52
CA TRP A 80 9.94 -10.35 -5.84
C TRP A 80 9.03 -9.34 -6.56
N ALA A 81 9.11 -9.31 -7.89
CA ALA A 81 8.36 -8.33 -8.68
C ALA A 81 6.86 -8.63 -8.75
N ALA A 82 6.42 -9.85 -8.48
CA ALA A 82 5.00 -10.20 -8.53
C ALA A 82 4.64 -11.36 -7.59
N TYR A 83 3.48 -11.22 -6.99
CA TYR A 83 2.84 -12.22 -6.10
C TYR A 83 1.42 -12.46 -6.58
N ARG A 84 0.91 -13.66 -6.37
CA ARG A 84 -0.47 -14.04 -6.70
C ARG A 84 -1.00 -15.01 -5.66
N ALA A 85 -2.16 -14.71 -5.09
CA ALA A 85 -2.80 -15.54 -4.06
C ALA A 85 -1.85 -15.92 -2.90
N GLY A 86 -1.03 -14.97 -2.44
CA GLY A 86 -0.06 -15.17 -1.36
C GLY A 86 1.26 -15.85 -1.76
N GLU A 87 1.40 -16.28 -3.01
CA GLU A 87 2.60 -16.96 -3.52
C GLU A 87 3.38 -16.08 -4.50
N VAL A 88 4.68 -16.35 -4.62
CA VAL A 88 5.54 -15.68 -5.59
C VAL A 88 5.19 -16.14 -7.01
N ASP A 89 4.78 -15.22 -7.86
CA ASP A 89 4.37 -15.51 -9.25
C ASP A 89 5.59 -15.78 -10.16
N ASN A 90 6.72 -15.06 -9.93
CA ASN A 90 7.96 -15.25 -10.67
C ASN A 90 9.19 -15.05 -9.76
N ARG A 91 9.98 -16.09 -9.56
CA ARG A 91 11.21 -16.08 -8.73
C ARG A 91 12.47 -15.63 -9.49
N GLU A 92 12.35 -15.17 -10.72
CA GLU A 92 13.48 -14.72 -11.53
C GLU A 92 13.54 -13.19 -11.66
N ARG A 93 12.47 -12.49 -11.26
CA ARG A 93 12.34 -11.05 -11.46
C ARG A 93 12.26 -10.28 -10.15
N ARG A 94 13.17 -9.30 -10.00
CA ARG A 94 13.16 -8.26 -8.96
C ARG A 94 13.43 -6.91 -9.61
N GLU A 95 12.88 -5.84 -9.03
CA GLU A 95 13.03 -4.50 -9.58
C GLU A 95 13.51 -3.53 -8.50
N THR A 96 14.57 -2.80 -8.79
CA THR A 96 15.22 -1.90 -7.83
C THR A 96 14.32 -0.72 -7.44
N ASN A 97 13.51 -0.21 -8.37
CA ASN A 97 12.55 0.85 -8.10
C ASN A 97 11.45 0.40 -7.12
N PHE A 98 11.02 -0.84 -7.14
CA PHE A 98 10.05 -1.37 -6.17
C PHE A 98 10.61 -1.31 -4.76
N VAL A 99 11.86 -1.74 -4.59
CA VAL A 99 12.55 -1.71 -3.28
C VAL A 99 12.66 -0.29 -2.72
N ALA A 100 13.10 0.65 -3.55
CA ALA A 100 13.27 2.04 -3.13
C ALA A 100 11.95 2.73 -2.77
N TYR A 101 10.86 2.37 -3.46
CA TYR A 101 9.57 3.05 -3.30
C TYR A 101 8.86 2.74 -1.98
N ILE A 102 9.13 1.60 -1.38
CA ILE A 102 8.52 1.19 -0.10
C ILE A 102 8.82 2.19 1.02
N ALA A 103 10.04 2.68 1.11
CA ALA A 103 10.42 3.70 2.10
C ALA A 103 9.63 5.00 1.92
N THR A 104 9.32 5.39 0.68
CA THR A 104 8.48 6.55 0.36
C THR A 104 7.07 6.38 0.93
N GLY A 105 6.46 5.22 0.75
CA GLY A 105 5.12 4.93 1.26
C GLY A 105 5.04 4.93 2.78
N ILE A 106 6.00 4.28 3.45
CA ILE A 106 6.07 4.24 4.92
C ILE A 106 6.25 5.65 5.50
N TRP A 107 7.12 6.44 4.90
CA TRP A 107 7.33 7.82 5.31
C TRP A 107 6.08 8.69 5.10
N HIS A 108 5.40 8.53 3.96
CA HIS A 108 4.13 9.20 3.68
C HIS A 108 3.07 8.89 4.74
N HIS A 109 2.91 7.61 5.09
CA HIS A 109 1.98 7.18 6.14
C HIS A 109 2.33 7.81 7.50
N TYR A 110 3.62 7.82 7.86
CA TYR A 110 4.09 8.49 9.09
C TYR A 110 3.78 9.98 9.10
N LEU A 111 3.98 10.69 8.00
CA LEU A 111 3.68 12.13 7.92
C LEU A 111 2.20 12.42 8.19
N ILE A 112 1.31 11.53 7.76
CA ILE A 112 -0.13 11.66 7.98
C ILE A 112 -0.52 11.32 9.42
N THR A 113 -0.02 10.19 9.94
CA THR A 113 -0.49 9.59 11.20
C THR A 113 0.31 10.02 12.41
N GLN A 114 1.56 10.44 12.25
CA GLN A 114 2.56 10.66 13.29
C GLN A 114 2.78 9.43 14.19
N ASN A 115 2.47 8.23 13.69
CA ASN A 115 2.59 6.97 14.42
C ASN A 115 4.05 6.50 14.46
N LYS A 116 4.78 6.89 15.51
CA LYS A 116 6.19 6.51 15.71
C LYS A 116 6.37 5.03 16.02
N THR A 117 5.35 4.38 16.57
CA THR A 117 5.40 2.94 16.86
C THR A 117 5.44 2.17 15.55
N PHE A 118 4.52 2.45 14.65
CA PHE A 118 4.50 1.88 13.30
C PHE A 118 5.81 2.15 12.53
N LEU A 119 6.32 3.38 12.58
CA LEU A 119 7.56 3.74 11.87
C LEU A 119 8.78 2.92 12.33
N ARG A 120 8.77 2.38 13.54
CA ARG A 120 9.87 1.58 14.11
C ARG A 120 9.73 0.07 13.89
N GLU A 121 8.56 -0.38 13.45
CA GLU A 121 8.33 -1.79 13.09
C GLU A 121 9.15 -2.20 11.86
#